data_1da546101d33b68d0e6138d58a2124b9
#
_entry.id   1da546101d33b68d0e6138d58a2124b9
#
_cell.length_a   1.000
_cell.length_b   1.000
_cell.length_c   1.000
_cell.angle_alpha   90.00
_cell.angle_beta   90.00
_cell.angle_gamma   90.00
#
_symmetry.space_group_name_H-M   'P 1'
#
loop_
_entity.id
_entity.type
_entity.pdbx_description
1 polymer ?
#
loop_
_entity_poly.entity_id
_entity_poly.type
_entity_poly.pdbx_seq_one_letter_code
_entity_poly.pdbx_strand_id
1 'polypeptide(L)'
;MAYKINNTFGTLLVTLPDGTIDTAATDLTLFGKGYAGFGEKLNENFVKLLENFNNTSSPVNKIQGQLWFDQTNKQVNVYTGSKWKPVGSTTNSSTSPTNAVQGDLWFDTANTQLYVYTGSHGR
;
A
#
# COMPACT_ATOMS: atom_id res chain seq x y z
N MET A 1 -26.54 6.10 -15.00
CA MET A 1 -25.27 6.06 -15.75
C MET A 1 -24.15 5.60 -14.81
N ALA A 2 -23.44 4.56 -15.20
CA ALA A 2 -22.39 3.99 -14.36
C ALA A 2 -21.20 4.94 -14.26
N TYR A 3 -20.56 4.98 -13.09
CA TYR A 3 -19.32 5.70 -12.91
C TYR A 3 -18.15 4.83 -13.40
N LYS A 4 -17.26 5.44 -14.18
CA LYS A 4 -16.02 4.79 -14.60
C LYS A 4 -14.89 5.42 -13.81
N ILE A 5 -14.27 4.61 -12.95
CA ILE A 5 -13.22 5.10 -12.05
C ILE A 5 -11.87 4.75 -12.64
N ASN A 6 -11.08 5.77 -12.94
CA ASN A 6 -9.76 5.60 -13.55
C ASN A 6 -8.68 5.98 -12.56
N ASN A 7 -7.48 5.43 -12.78
CA ASN A 7 -6.31 5.94 -12.06
C ASN A 7 -5.81 7.22 -12.73
N THR A 8 -4.73 7.77 -12.22
CA THR A 8 -4.17 9.05 -12.69
C THR A 8 -3.82 9.03 -14.18
N PHE A 9 -3.40 7.87 -14.68
CA PHE A 9 -2.98 7.75 -16.08
C PHE A 9 -4.12 7.37 -17.02
N GLY A 10 -5.35 7.36 -16.50
CA GLY A 10 -6.51 7.06 -17.35
C GLY A 10 -6.82 5.59 -17.50
N THR A 11 -6.13 4.71 -16.76
CA THR A 11 -6.43 3.28 -16.79
C THR A 11 -7.67 3.01 -15.95
N LEU A 12 -8.65 2.34 -16.53
CA LEU A 12 -9.90 2.02 -15.85
C LEU A 12 -9.65 1.02 -14.72
N LEU A 13 -10.07 1.38 -13.50
CA LEU A 13 -9.98 0.49 -12.35
C LEU A 13 -11.25 -0.32 -12.18
N VAL A 14 -12.41 0.31 -12.31
CA VAL A 14 -13.68 -0.34 -12.13
C VAL A 14 -14.79 0.51 -12.75
N THR A 15 -15.84 -0.17 -13.23
CA THR A 15 -17.08 0.47 -13.65
C THR A 15 -18.13 0.17 -12.57
N LEU A 16 -18.71 1.23 -11.99
CA LEU A 16 -19.63 1.11 -10.88
C LEU A 16 -21.06 1.30 -11.40
N PRO A 17 -21.88 0.25 -11.46
CA PRO A 17 -23.28 0.42 -11.78
C PRO A 17 -23.97 1.30 -10.74
N ASP A 18 -25.02 2.01 -11.18
CA ASP A 18 -25.78 2.88 -10.27
C ASP A 18 -26.29 2.08 -9.07
N GLY A 19 -26.20 2.71 -7.89
CA GLY A 19 -26.71 2.12 -6.65
C GLY A 19 -25.86 1.03 -6.05
N THR A 20 -24.66 0.77 -6.57
CA THR A 20 -23.78 -0.29 -6.06
C THR A 20 -22.53 0.26 -5.41
N ILE A 21 -21.79 -0.65 -4.74
CA ILE A 21 -20.46 -0.32 -4.19
C ILE A 21 -19.47 -1.35 -4.70
N ASP A 22 -18.19 -0.99 -4.63
CA ASP A 22 -17.10 -1.89 -4.98
C ASP A 22 -16.03 -1.83 -3.88
N THR A 23 -15.61 -2.99 -3.40
CA THR A 23 -14.58 -3.11 -2.37
C THR A 23 -13.41 -3.97 -2.85
N ALA A 24 -13.38 -4.31 -4.13
CA ALA A 24 -12.39 -5.22 -4.69
C ALA A 24 -11.34 -4.53 -5.56
N ALA A 25 -11.70 -3.44 -6.24
CA ALA A 25 -10.78 -2.75 -7.13
C ALA A 25 -9.68 -2.03 -6.34
N THR A 26 -10.02 -1.54 -5.16
CA THR A 26 -9.08 -0.86 -4.25
C THR A 26 -9.38 -1.27 -2.82
N ASP A 27 -8.54 -0.83 -1.89
CA ASP A 27 -8.80 -1.06 -0.46
C ASP A 27 -9.76 -0.04 0.14
N LEU A 28 -10.28 0.86 -0.67
CA LEU A 28 -11.34 1.77 -0.27
C LEU A 28 -12.69 1.22 -0.75
N THR A 29 -13.76 1.70 -0.12
CA THR A 29 -15.11 1.42 -0.61
C THR A 29 -15.47 2.49 -1.63
N LEU A 30 -15.73 2.10 -2.88
CA LEU A 30 -16.12 3.01 -3.95
C LEU A 30 -17.62 2.93 -4.17
N PHE A 31 -18.24 4.09 -4.41
CA PHE A 31 -19.70 4.19 -4.48
C PHE A 31 -20.17 4.52 -5.88
N GLY A 32 -21.15 3.75 -6.37
CA GLY A 32 -21.83 4.06 -7.61
C GLY A 32 -22.79 5.21 -7.42
N LYS A 33 -23.27 5.77 -8.53
CA LYS A 33 -24.20 6.88 -8.51
C LYS A 33 -25.47 6.46 -7.78
N GLY A 34 -25.93 7.31 -6.86
CA GLY A 34 -27.19 7.09 -6.17
C GLY A 34 -27.16 6.06 -5.06
N TYR A 35 -25.98 5.58 -4.67
CA TYR A 35 -25.88 4.64 -3.56
C TYR A 35 -26.32 5.32 -2.26
N ALA A 36 -27.33 4.74 -1.60
CA ALA A 36 -27.89 5.31 -0.38
C ALA A 36 -27.01 4.96 0.83
N GLY A 37 -26.90 5.89 1.80
CA GLY A 37 -26.22 5.63 3.04
C GLY A 37 -24.70 5.55 2.95
N PHE A 38 -24.10 6.27 2.02
CA PHE A 38 -22.66 6.18 1.78
C PHE A 38 -21.81 6.90 2.85
N GLY A 39 -22.41 7.72 3.70
CA GLY A 39 -21.66 8.64 4.56
C GLY A 39 -20.70 7.96 5.53
N GLU A 40 -21.13 6.90 6.19
CA GLU A 40 -20.28 6.18 7.16
C GLU A 40 -19.05 5.60 6.48
N LYS A 41 -19.26 4.90 5.36
CA LYS A 41 -18.14 4.26 4.64
C LYS A 41 -17.22 5.29 3.99
N LEU A 42 -17.76 6.42 3.56
CA LEU A 42 -16.94 7.50 3.03
C LEU A 42 -16.01 8.04 4.11
N ASN A 43 -16.53 8.24 5.32
CA ASN A 43 -15.71 8.71 6.44
C ASN A 43 -14.65 7.67 6.81
N GLU A 44 -15.00 6.38 6.77
CA GLU A 44 -14.03 5.32 7.03
C GLU A 44 -12.93 5.28 5.97
N ASN A 45 -13.26 5.60 4.71
CA ASN A 45 -12.24 5.74 3.67
C ASN A 45 -11.24 6.83 4.03
N PHE A 46 -11.72 7.97 4.52
CA PHE A 46 -10.82 9.05 4.92
C PHE A 46 -9.91 8.62 6.07
N VAL A 47 -10.43 7.87 7.03
CA VAL A 47 -9.62 7.36 8.14
C VAL A 47 -8.56 6.40 7.62
N LYS A 48 -8.90 5.50 6.71
CA LYS A 48 -7.92 4.60 6.09
C LYS A 48 -6.79 5.37 5.41
N LEU A 49 -7.14 6.45 4.71
CA LEU A 49 -6.14 7.29 4.06
C LEU A 49 -5.24 7.98 5.07
N LEU A 50 -5.83 8.50 6.17
CA LEU A 50 -5.06 9.13 7.23
C LEU A 50 -4.10 8.15 7.89
N GLU A 51 -4.51 6.90 8.05
CA GLU A 51 -3.70 5.85 8.68
C GLU A 51 -2.72 5.21 7.70
N ASN A 52 -2.74 5.62 6.44
CA ASN A 52 -1.96 4.98 5.38
C ASN A 52 -2.22 3.48 5.34
N PHE A 53 -3.49 3.07 5.47
CA PHE A 53 -3.92 1.67 5.44
C PHE A 53 -3.20 0.84 6.51
N ASN A 54 -3.09 1.39 7.72
CA ASN A 54 -2.45 0.74 8.86
C ASN A 54 -3.03 -0.65 9.11
N ASN A 55 -2.18 -1.67 9.05
CA ASN A 55 -2.60 -3.04 9.28
C ASN A 55 -1.37 -3.92 9.51
N THR A 56 -1.58 -5.11 10.08
CA THR A 56 -0.52 -6.08 10.27
C THR A 56 -0.21 -6.85 8.98
N SER A 57 -1.11 -6.83 8.01
CA SER A 57 -0.88 -7.44 6.69
C SER A 57 -1.00 -6.35 5.63
N SER A 58 -0.28 -6.55 4.51
CA SER A 58 -0.29 -5.57 3.44
C SER A 58 -1.65 -5.52 2.74
N PRO A 59 -2.04 -4.35 2.19
CA PRO A 59 -3.28 -4.24 1.42
C PRO A 59 -3.35 -5.25 0.28
N VAL A 60 -4.52 -5.87 0.13
CA VAL A 60 -4.73 -6.88 -0.90
C VAL A 60 -4.99 -6.24 -2.25
N ASN A 61 -5.80 -5.19 -2.27
CA ASN A 61 -6.23 -4.54 -3.50
C ASN A 61 -5.45 -3.26 -3.76
N LYS A 62 -4.13 -3.37 -3.67
CA LYS A 62 -3.22 -2.23 -3.73
C LYS A 62 -3.11 -1.66 -5.13
N ILE A 63 -2.81 -0.36 -5.17
CA ILE A 63 -2.58 0.39 -6.40
C ILE A 63 -1.14 0.92 -6.35
N GLN A 64 -0.48 0.98 -7.50
CA GLN A 64 0.87 1.54 -7.58
C GLN A 64 0.90 2.93 -6.96
N GLY A 65 1.86 3.15 -6.08
CA GLY A 65 2.00 4.42 -5.37
C GLY A 65 1.30 4.47 -4.02
N GLN A 66 0.50 3.44 -3.69
CA GLN A 66 -0.21 3.39 -2.42
C GLN A 66 0.75 3.19 -1.26
N LEU A 67 0.50 3.90 -0.16
CA LEU A 67 1.28 3.74 1.07
C LEU A 67 0.60 2.72 1.98
N TRP A 68 1.41 2.04 2.76
CA TRP A 68 0.93 1.09 3.77
C TRP A 68 1.79 1.24 5.03
N PHE A 69 1.14 1.54 6.16
CA PHE A 69 1.84 1.54 7.44
C PHE A 69 1.80 0.13 8.02
N ASP A 70 2.96 -0.52 8.05
CA ASP A 70 3.10 -1.86 8.61
C ASP A 70 3.03 -1.76 10.13
N GLN A 71 1.91 -2.18 10.71
CA GLN A 71 1.65 -2.11 12.14
C GLN A 71 2.67 -2.93 12.94
N THR A 72 3.12 -4.04 12.38
CA THR A 72 4.04 -4.94 13.09
C THR A 72 5.43 -4.32 13.22
N ASN A 73 5.96 -3.77 12.13
CA ASN A 73 7.31 -3.22 12.10
C ASN A 73 7.34 -1.71 12.29
N LYS A 74 6.16 -1.07 12.44
CA LYS A 74 6.05 0.38 12.62
C LYS A 74 6.76 1.14 11.51
N GLN A 75 6.51 0.75 10.27
CA GLN A 75 7.22 1.28 9.12
C GLN A 75 6.27 1.54 7.96
N VAL A 76 6.47 2.67 7.27
CA VAL A 76 5.70 3.02 6.08
C VAL A 76 6.34 2.37 4.87
N ASN A 77 5.51 1.75 4.03
CA ASN A 77 5.95 1.13 2.78
C ASN A 77 5.17 1.74 1.62
N VAL A 78 5.75 1.69 0.44
CA VAL A 78 5.10 2.14 -0.79
C VAL A 78 5.05 0.98 -1.78
N TYR A 79 3.91 0.83 -2.47
CA TYR A 79 3.76 -0.21 -3.48
C TYR A 79 4.30 0.30 -4.82
N THR A 80 5.31 -0.39 -5.36
CA THR A 80 6.00 0.06 -6.58
C THR A 80 5.29 -0.36 -7.85
N GLY A 81 4.24 -1.18 -7.74
CA GLY A 81 3.57 -1.81 -8.86
C GLY A 81 3.88 -3.29 -8.94
N SER A 82 4.93 -3.74 -8.27
CA SER A 82 5.30 -5.16 -8.23
C SER A 82 5.59 -5.65 -6.81
N LYS A 83 5.99 -4.75 -5.91
CA LYS A 83 6.32 -5.14 -4.53
C LYS A 83 6.24 -3.94 -3.61
N TRP A 84 6.19 -4.22 -2.30
CA TRP A 84 6.22 -3.19 -1.28
C TRP A 84 7.67 -2.88 -0.91
N LYS A 85 8.00 -1.61 -0.84
CA LYS A 85 9.33 -1.14 -0.45
C LYS A 85 9.21 -0.18 0.73
N PRO A 86 10.13 -0.26 1.71
CA PRO A 86 10.14 0.72 2.80
C PRO A 86 10.38 2.12 2.26
N VAL A 87 9.66 3.09 2.77
CA VAL A 87 9.94 4.49 2.48
C VAL A 87 11.19 4.86 3.29
N GLY A 88 12.22 5.40 2.61
CA GLY A 88 13.46 5.78 3.25
C GLY A 88 14.59 4.79 3.08
N SER A 89 14.37 3.66 2.49
CA SER A 89 15.36 2.65 2.08
C SER A 89 16.11 1.93 3.19
N THR A 90 15.86 2.20 4.46
CA THR A 90 16.50 1.45 5.56
C THR A 90 15.51 0.49 6.18
N THR A 91 15.87 -0.80 6.21
CA THR A 91 15.08 -1.83 6.87
C THR A 91 15.73 -2.21 8.19
N ASN A 92 14.97 -2.16 9.28
CA ASN A 92 15.45 -2.62 10.59
C ASN A 92 14.84 -3.98 10.86
N SER A 93 15.68 -5.03 10.90
CA SER A 93 15.17 -6.39 11.03
C SER A 93 16.30 -7.33 11.44
N SER A 94 15.93 -8.46 12.06
CA SER A 94 16.90 -9.51 12.38
C SER A 94 17.16 -10.44 11.19
N THR A 95 16.35 -10.29 10.12
CA THR A 95 16.54 -11.09 8.89
C THR A 95 16.74 -10.15 7.71
N SER A 96 17.54 -10.57 6.73
CA SER A 96 17.84 -9.72 5.58
C SER A 96 16.59 -9.48 4.74
N PRO A 97 16.46 -8.26 4.14
CA PRO A 97 15.33 -7.96 3.27
C PRO A 97 15.31 -8.85 2.04
N THR A 98 14.12 -9.30 1.63
CA THR A 98 13.98 -10.16 0.45
C THR A 98 13.74 -9.37 -0.83
N ASN A 99 13.34 -8.11 -0.72
CA ASN A 99 12.99 -7.27 -1.87
C ASN A 99 13.94 -6.10 -2.04
N ALA A 100 15.18 -6.25 -1.62
CA ALA A 100 16.15 -5.17 -1.68
C ALA A 100 16.56 -4.88 -3.12
N VAL A 101 16.81 -3.59 -3.39
CA VAL A 101 17.43 -3.16 -4.64
C VAL A 101 18.76 -2.50 -4.31
N GLN A 102 19.62 -2.38 -5.31
CA GLN A 102 20.96 -1.82 -5.11
C GLN A 102 20.87 -0.47 -4.40
N GLY A 103 21.64 -0.31 -3.36
CA GLY A 103 21.68 0.91 -2.57
C GLY A 103 20.79 0.90 -1.34
N ASP A 104 19.90 -0.10 -1.20
CA ASP A 104 19.07 -0.22 0.00
C ASP A 104 19.92 -0.57 1.21
N LEU A 105 19.53 -0.04 2.36
CA LEU A 105 20.22 -0.28 3.61
C LEU A 105 19.44 -1.26 4.48
N TRP A 106 20.18 -2.05 5.23
CA TRP A 106 19.62 -2.98 6.21
C TRP A 106 20.40 -2.88 7.51
N PHE A 107 19.69 -2.50 8.58
CA PHE A 107 20.28 -2.56 9.91
C PHE A 107 19.89 -3.90 10.54
N ASP A 108 20.88 -4.79 10.69
CA ASP A 108 20.68 -6.10 11.30
C ASP A 108 20.58 -5.92 12.81
N THR A 109 19.37 -6.04 13.34
CA THR A 109 19.13 -5.83 14.77
C THR A 109 19.67 -6.96 15.64
N ALA A 110 19.88 -8.15 15.07
CA ALA A 110 20.43 -9.28 15.82
C ALA A 110 21.92 -9.12 16.05
N ASN A 111 22.66 -8.62 15.05
CA ASN A 111 24.11 -8.46 15.12
C ASN A 111 24.56 -7.00 15.25
N THR A 112 23.61 -6.07 15.33
CA THR A 112 23.88 -4.64 15.45
C THR A 112 24.85 -4.17 14.37
N GLN A 113 24.51 -4.45 13.11
CA GLN A 113 25.40 -4.19 11.98
C GLN A 113 24.60 -3.62 10.82
N LEU A 114 25.16 -2.61 10.14
CA LEU A 114 24.54 -1.96 8.99
C LEU A 114 25.13 -2.52 7.71
N TYR A 115 24.22 -2.92 6.78
CA TYR A 115 24.60 -3.42 5.47
C TYR A 115 24.00 -2.56 4.37
N VAL A 116 24.67 -2.56 3.22
CA VAL A 116 24.14 -1.97 2.01
C VAL A 116 24.01 -3.08 0.95
N TYR A 117 22.88 -3.11 0.25
CA TYR A 117 22.67 -4.11 -0.79
C TYR A 117 23.40 -3.66 -2.07
N THR A 118 24.30 -4.49 -2.57
CA THR A 118 25.13 -4.13 -3.73
C THR A 118 24.55 -4.63 -5.05
N GLY A 119 23.43 -5.35 -4.99
CA GLY A 119 22.79 -5.90 -6.18
C GLY A 119 22.95 -7.40 -6.31
N SER A 120 23.90 -8.00 -5.63
CA SER A 120 24.11 -9.45 -5.66
C SER A 120 24.15 -10.07 -4.28
N HIS A 121 24.57 -9.32 -3.27
CA HIS A 121 24.64 -9.79 -1.88
C HIS A 121 24.13 -8.71 -0.96
N GLY A 122 23.44 -9.10 0.10
CA GLY A 122 22.90 -8.18 1.10
C GLY A 122 23.97 -7.73 2.09
N ARG A 123 24.82 -6.84 1.69
CA ARG A 123 25.89 -6.36 2.55
C ARG A 123 25.87 -4.88 2.72
#